data_1ffda7277b810e88a707d8cb5b0076de
#
_entry.id   1ffda7277b810e88a707d8cb5b0076de
#
_cell.length_a   1.000
_cell.length_b   1.000
_cell.length_c   1.000
_cell.angle_alpha   90.00
_cell.angle_beta   90.00
_cell.angle_gamma   90.00
#
_symmetry.space_group_name_H-M   'P 1'
#
loop_
_entity.id
_entity.type
_entity.pdbx_description
1 polymer ?
#
loop_
_entity_poly.entity_id
_entity_poly.type
_entity_poly.pdbx_seq_one_letter_code
_entity_poly.pdbx_strand_id
1 'polypeptide(L)'
;MKSLARWWNPTFLRKTVFGGLALTTILAVAVGFAPAATVYAQGPTPTTTPAPQPNTAQRYERLKERFEKEKDIASKLESRLEKAQDLIQKVQKLIDWARQHGIDVSKLQAALDRFKAAVDRAQADLNDAKAVLTIHAGFDDNGNVTNPAQARNTVQKAGEDLKDAVQTLRGASQDLRTAFEGVRSQVQGLKGQGQGGAGGSGSGSGSSSGGSGSGSQGTSS
;
A
#
# COMPACT_ATOMS: atom_id res chain seq x y z
N MET A 1 4.48 35.47 -15.69
CA MET A 1 3.56 34.73 -14.85
C MET A 1 2.52 33.88 -15.64
N LYS A 2 2.85 33.27 -16.77
CA LYS A 2 1.89 32.56 -17.65
C LYS A 2 2.09 31.03 -17.71
N SER A 3 3.00 30.41 -16.95
CA SER A 3 3.34 28.99 -17.13
C SER A 3 2.77 28.04 -16.06
N LEU A 4 2.24 28.52 -14.95
CA LEU A 4 1.75 27.69 -13.83
C LEU A 4 0.32 27.17 -14.02
N ALA A 5 -0.48 27.82 -14.86
CA ALA A 5 -1.87 27.39 -15.12
C ALA A 5 -1.95 26.04 -15.89
N ARG A 6 -0.89 25.62 -16.55
CA ARG A 6 -0.83 24.38 -17.31
C ARG A 6 -0.67 23.12 -16.44
N TRP A 7 -0.17 23.29 -15.21
CA TRP A 7 0.04 22.19 -14.27
C TRP A 7 -1.21 21.81 -13.48
N TRP A 8 -2.20 22.72 -13.43
CA TRP A 8 -3.43 22.52 -12.67
C TRP A 8 -4.59 21.99 -13.51
N ASN A 9 -4.32 21.43 -14.66
CA ASN A 9 -5.39 20.76 -15.40
C ASN A 9 -5.80 19.48 -14.65
N PRO A 10 -7.02 19.38 -14.08
CA PRO A 10 -7.46 18.22 -13.30
C PRO A 10 -7.41 16.90 -14.09
N THR A 11 -7.44 16.98 -15.42
CA THR A 11 -7.23 15.84 -16.31
C THR A 11 -5.78 15.36 -16.32
N PHE A 12 -4.80 16.25 -16.14
CA PHE A 12 -3.39 15.87 -16.09
C PHE A 12 -3.04 15.16 -14.77
N LEU A 13 -3.56 15.67 -13.65
CA LEU A 13 -3.41 15.01 -12.34
C LEU A 13 -4.08 13.63 -12.29
N ARG A 14 -5.23 13.46 -12.95
CA ARG A 14 -5.90 12.15 -13.02
C ARG A 14 -5.10 11.11 -13.79
N LYS A 15 -4.41 11.51 -14.86
CA LYS A 15 -3.68 10.56 -15.72
C LYS A 15 -2.25 10.26 -15.26
N THR A 16 -1.56 11.22 -14.62
CA THR A 16 -0.14 11.05 -14.30
C THR A 16 0.13 10.62 -12.87
N VAL A 17 -0.71 11.01 -11.89
CA VAL A 17 -0.47 10.68 -10.48
C VAL A 17 -1.20 9.40 -10.06
N PHE A 18 -2.35 9.10 -10.65
CA PHE A 18 -3.12 7.91 -10.27
C PHE A 18 -3.13 6.77 -11.31
N GLY A 19 -2.70 7.03 -12.54
CA GLY A 19 -2.62 6.00 -13.58
C GLY A 19 -1.48 4.99 -13.40
N GLY A 20 -0.55 5.26 -12.48
CA GLY A 20 0.61 4.40 -12.24
C GLY A 20 0.56 3.57 -10.95
N LEU A 21 -0.41 3.83 -10.08
CA LEU A 21 -0.60 3.10 -8.81
C LEU A 21 -1.84 2.22 -8.86
N ALA A 22 -2.08 1.58 -10.00
CA ALA A 22 -2.89 0.36 -10.03
C ALA A 22 -2.05 -0.76 -9.39
N LEU A 23 -1.88 -0.66 -8.08
CA LEU A 23 -1.33 -1.67 -7.20
C LEU A 23 -2.42 -2.71 -6.91
N THR A 24 -2.95 -3.28 -7.98
CA THR A 24 -3.83 -4.43 -7.95
C THR A 24 -3.14 -5.60 -8.62
N THR A 25 -2.18 -6.14 -7.92
CA THR A 25 -1.98 -7.57 -7.99
C THR A 25 -1.70 -8.03 -6.59
N ILE A 26 -2.76 -8.35 -5.93
CA ILE A 26 -2.82 -9.15 -4.72
C ILE A 26 -2.18 -10.48 -5.07
N LEU A 27 -0.93 -10.66 -4.71
CA LEU A 27 -0.41 -11.99 -4.51
C LEU A 27 -0.86 -12.41 -3.12
N ALA A 28 -2.07 -12.92 -3.02
CA ALA A 28 -2.51 -13.67 -1.86
C ALA A 28 -1.74 -14.98 -1.86
N VAL A 29 -0.55 -14.97 -1.30
CA VAL A 29 0.10 -16.18 -0.84
C VAL A 29 -0.59 -16.52 0.47
N ALA A 30 -1.65 -17.31 0.39
CA ALA A 30 -2.21 -17.99 1.54
C ALA A 30 -1.15 -19.01 2.01
N VAL A 31 -0.27 -18.59 2.89
CA VAL A 31 0.48 -19.51 3.72
C VAL A 31 -0.50 -19.94 4.80
N GLY A 32 -1.17 -21.07 4.57
CA GLY A 32 -1.98 -21.74 5.57
C GLY A 32 -1.08 -22.20 6.73
N PHE A 33 -1.02 -21.40 7.78
CA PHE A 33 -0.63 -21.88 9.10
C PHE A 33 -1.88 -22.47 9.74
N ALA A 34 -1.94 -23.78 9.78
CA ALA A 34 -2.88 -24.50 10.64
C ALA A 34 -2.37 -24.39 12.09
N PRO A 35 -3.19 -23.91 13.04
CA PRO A 35 -2.86 -24.01 14.45
C PRO A 35 -2.94 -25.46 14.89
N ALA A 36 -2.00 -25.84 15.72
CA ALA A 36 -1.84 -27.20 16.25
C ALA A 36 -2.96 -27.59 17.23
N ALA A 37 -3.46 -28.77 17.01
CA ALA A 37 -3.75 -29.84 17.97
C ALA A 37 -4.61 -29.53 19.18
N THR A 38 -5.84 -29.93 19.09
CA THR A 38 -6.57 -30.49 20.22
C THR A 38 -6.42 -32.03 20.23
N VAL A 39 -5.83 -32.53 21.30
CA VAL A 39 -5.74 -33.96 21.59
C VAL A 39 -7.15 -34.45 21.97
N TYR A 40 -7.74 -35.29 21.16
CA TYR A 40 -8.92 -36.06 21.54
C TYR A 40 -8.65 -37.56 21.37
N ALA A 41 -9.14 -38.26 22.38
CA ALA A 41 -9.11 -39.66 22.70
C ALA A 41 -9.10 -40.65 21.52
N GLN A 42 -8.32 -41.72 21.74
CA GLN A 42 -8.16 -42.90 20.93
C GLN A 42 -9.50 -43.60 20.58
N GLY A 43 -9.92 -43.39 19.34
CA GLY A 43 -10.77 -44.33 18.63
C GLY A 43 -9.90 -45.23 17.73
N PRO A 44 -10.42 -46.39 17.23
CA PRO A 44 -9.63 -47.28 16.39
C PRO A 44 -9.09 -46.51 15.18
N THR A 45 -7.76 -46.47 15.07
CA THR A 45 -7.03 -45.74 14.06
C THR A 45 -7.51 -46.14 12.67
N PRO A 46 -8.13 -45.25 11.88
CA PRO A 46 -8.21 -45.49 10.45
C PRO A 46 -6.76 -45.58 9.93
N THR A 47 -6.47 -46.63 9.20
CA THR A 47 -5.20 -46.79 8.48
C THR A 47 -5.10 -45.64 7.49
N THR A 48 -4.52 -44.52 7.93
CA THR A 48 -4.28 -43.37 7.08
C THR A 48 -3.22 -43.79 6.07
N THR A 49 -3.63 -44.13 4.86
CA THR A 49 -2.70 -44.29 3.72
C THR A 49 -1.83 -43.05 3.69
N PRO A 50 -0.48 -43.16 3.83
CA PRO A 50 0.38 -41.98 3.81
C PRO A 50 0.15 -41.22 2.51
N ALA A 51 -0.19 -39.94 2.62
CA ALA A 51 -0.31 -39.09 1.44
C ALA A 51 0.99 -39.22 0.59
N PRO A 52 0.89 -39.38 -0.73
CA PRO A 52 2.04 -39.57 -1.59
C PRO A 52 3.06 -38.46 -1.37
N GLN A 53 4.21 -38.80 -0.84
CA GLN A 53 5.28 -37.83 -0.60
C GLN A 53 5.76 -37.31 -1.96
N PRO A 54 5.77 -35.97 -2.19
CA PRO A 54 6.25 -35.44 -3.46
C PRO A 54 7.66 -35.97 -3.72
N ASN A 55 7.85 -36.49 -4.92
CA ASN A 55 9.15 -37.00 -5.38
C ASN A 55 10.24 -35.95 -5.13
N THR A 56 11.43 -36.37 -4.75
CA THR A 56 12.57 -35.48 -4.46
C THR A 56 12.84 -34.51 -5.62
N ALA A 57 12.71 -34.98 -6.86
CA ALA A 57 12.82 -34.12 -8.06
C ALA A 57 11.80 -32.98 -8.06
N GLN A 58 10.54 -33.25 -7.74
CA GLN A 58 9.50 -32.21 -7.67
C GLN A 58 9.77 -31.17 -6.54
N ARG A 59 10.42 -31.60 -5.45
CA ARG A 59 10.82 -30.66 -4.39
C ARG A 59 11.93 -29.72 -4.86
N TYR A 60 12.88 -30.23 -5.63
CA TYR A 60 13.97 -29.42 -6.17
C TYR A 60 13.47 -28.43 -7.21
N GLU A 61 12.60 -28.86 -8.11
CA GLU A 61 11.96 -27.96 -9.07
C GLU A 61 11.18 -26.81 -8.36
N ARG A 62 10.41 -27.14 -7.33
CA ARG A 62 9.70 -26.08 -6.56
C ARG A 62 10.64 -25.11 -5.86
N LEU A 63 11.81 -25.54 -5.37
CA LEU A 63 12.79 -24.64 -4.76
C LEU A 63 13.43 -23.75 -5.82
N LYS A 64 13.75 -24.29 -7.00
CA LYS A 64 14.25 -23.55 -8.14
C LYS A 64 13.23 -22.48 -8.60
N GLU A 65 11.98 -22.88 -8.82
CA GLU A 65 10.90 -21.95 -9.20
C GLU A 65 10.74 -20.82 -8.18
N ARG A 66 10.82 -21.13 -6.89
CA ARG A 66 10.74 -20.12 -5.83
C ARG A 66 11.94 -19.19 -5.86
N PHE A 67 13.14 -19.70 -6.05
CA PHE A 67 14.35 -18.89 -6.15
C PHE A 67 14.27 -17.88 -7.30
N GLU A 68 13.86 -18.33 -8.50
CA GLU A 68 13.67 -17.43 -9.63
C GLU A 68 12.54 -16.41 -9.39
N LYS A 69 11.47 -16.83 -8.71
CA LYS A 69 10.39 -15.92 -8.33
C LYS A 69 10.85 -14.84 -7.35
N GLU A 70 11.67 -15.16 -6.36
CA GLU A 70 12.19 -14.16 -5.43
C GLU A 70 13.12 -13.16 -6.14
N LYS A 71 13.93 -13.60 -7.13
CA LYS A 71 14.72 -12.69 -7.99
C LYS A 71 13.83 -11.73 -8.79
N ASP A 72 12.74 -12.23 -9.37
CA ASP A 72 11.77 -11.41 -10.11
C ASP A 72 11.05 -10.40 -9.18
N ILE A 73 10.69 -10.81 -7.97
CA ILE A 73 10.09 -9.92 -6.97
C ILE A 73 11.09 -8.83 -6.57
N ALA A 74 12.35 -9.18 -6.33
CA ALA A 74 13.41 -8.22 -5.99
C ALA A 74 13.57 -7.14 -7.08
N SER A 75 13.64 -7.55 -8.35
CA SER A 75 13.73 -6.63 -9.49
C SER A 75 12.50 -5.71 -9.60
N LYS A 76 11.30 -6.25 -9.43
CA LYS A 76 10.06 -5.47 -9.43
C LYS A 76 9.99 -4.48 -8.26
N LEU A 77 10.49 -4.89 -7.09
CA LEU A 77 10.52 -4.02 -5.91
C LEU A 77 11.51 -2.86 -6.11
N GLU A 78 12.67 -3.11 -6.71
CA GLU A 78 13.65 -2.08 -7.07
C GLU A 78 13.01 -0.99 -7.95
N SER A 79 12.35 -1.39 -9.04
CA SER A 79 11.62 -0.44 -9.91
C SER A 79 10.51 0.32 -9.18
N ARG A 80 9.89 -0.27 -8.15
CA ARG A 80 8.89 0.41 -7.33
C ARG A 80 9.51 1.44 -6.40
N LEU A 81 10.67 1.14 -5.83
CA LEU A 81 11.40 2.06 -4.96
C LEU A 81 11.88 3.30 -5.73
N GLU A 82 12.38 3.13 -6.96
CA GLU A 82 12.71 4.26 -7.85
C GLU A 82 11.48 5.18 -8.07
N LYS A 83 10.34 4.58 -8.40
CA LYS A 83 9.08 5.34 -8.58
C LYS A 83 8.60 6.00 -7.28
N ALA A 84 8.87 5.37 -6.13
CA ALA A 84 8.54 5.95 -4.84
C ALA A 84 9.38 7.19 -4.54
N GLN A 85 10.67 7.21 -4.91
CA GLN A 85 11.53 8.40 -4.80
C GLN A 85 11.03 9.55 -5.68
N ASP A 86 10.62 9.27 -6.92
CA ASP A 86 10.01 10.27 -7.80
C ASP A 86 8.71 10.83 -7.21
N LEU A 87 7.89 9.96 -6.58
CA LEU A 87 6.66 10.38 -5.92
C LEU A 87 6.95 11.30 -4.73
N ILE A 88 7.96 10.99 -3.93
CA ILE A 88 8.38 11.83 -2.80
C ILE A 88 8.66 13.26 -3.28
N GLN A 89 9.44 13.42 -4.36
CA GLN A 89 9.77 14.73 -4.90
C GLN A 89 8.52 15.48 -5.40
N LYS A 90 7.59 14.78 -6.06
CA LYS A 90 6.35 15.37 -6.56
C LYS A 90 5.43 15.82 -5.43
N VAL A 91 5.30 15.01 -4.39
CA VAL A 91 4.48 15.35 -3.22
C VAL A 91 5.10 16.51 -2.44
N GLN A 92 6.43 16.56 -2.31
CA GLN A 92 7.12 17.68 -1.66
C GLN A 92 6.83 19.01 -2.38
N LYS A 93 6.95 19.04 -3.71
CA LYS A 93 6.61 20.24 -4.50
C LYS A 93 5.15 20.67 -4.34
N LEU A 94 4.24 19.71 -4.21
CA LEU A 94 2.83 20.00 -3.95
C LEU A 94 2.62 20.59 -2.55
N ILE A 95 3.29 20.05 -1.54
CA ILE A 95 3.24 20.57 -0.17
C ILE A 95 3.73 22.02 -0.14
N ASP A 96 4.86 22.30 -0.79
CA ASP A 96 5.44 23.65 -0.83
C ASP A 96 4.49 24.63 -1.52
N TRP A 97 3.89 24.22 -2.63
CA TRP A 97 2.87 25.02 -3.32
C TRP A 97 1.63 25.26 -2.46
N ALA A 98 1.09 24.22 -1.83
CA ALA A 98 -0.11 24.33 -1.03
C ALA A 98 0.09 25.23 0.21
N ARG A 99 1.29 25.13 0.84
CA ARG A 99 1.69 26.01 1.96
C ARG A 99 1.74 27.47 1.54
N GLN A 100 2.26 27.80 0.35
CA GLN A 100 2.29 29.15 -0.20
C GLN A 100 0.88 29.72 -0.44
N HIS A 101 -0.12 28.84 -0.60
CA HIS A 101 -1.51 29.23 -0.81
C HIS A 101 -2.36 29.14 0.48
N GLY A 102 -1.73 29.04 1.64
CA GLY A 102 -2.42 29.02 2.94
C GLY A 102 -3.22 27.75 3.24
N ILE A 103 -2.94 26.66 2.54
CA ILE A 103 -3.61 25.36 2.76
C ILE A 103 -2.87 24.62 3.87
N ASP A 104 -3.60 24.06 4.83
CA ASP A 104 -3.01 23.22 5.87
C ASP A 104 -2.56 21.86 5.28
N VAL A 105 -1.25 21.67 5.26
CA VAL A 105 -0.58 20.46 4.75
C VAL A 105 0.10 19.65 5.84
N SER A 106 -0.14 19.96 7.10
CA SER A 106 0.56 19.33 8.24
C SER A 106 0.43 17.79 8.22
N LYS A 107 -0.77 17.29 7.97
CA LYS A 107 -1.04 15.83 7.86
C LYS A 107 -0.35 15.21 6.65
N LEU A 108 -0.33 15.92 5.52
CA LEU A 108 0.34 15.43 4.31
C LEU A 108 1.85 15.41 4.48
N GLN A 109 2.43 16.43 5.13
CA GLN A 109 3.86 16.47 5.45
C GLN A 109 4.23 15.28 6.36
N ALA A 110 3.50 15.07 7.45
CA ALA A 110 3.75 13.97 8.36
C ALA A 110 3.61 12.58 7.67
N ALA A 111 2.66 12.44 6.76
CA ALA A 111 2.51 11.20 5.98
C ALA A 111 3.66 11.02 4.97
N LEU A 112 4.13 12.10 4.35
CA LEU A 112 5.29 12.06 3.45
C LEU A 112 6.57 11.67 4.19
N ASP A 113 6.78 12.19 5.40
CA ASP A 113 7.98 11.85 6.18
C ASP A 113 7.96 10.38 6.61
N ARG A 114 6.79 9.85 7.00
CA ARG A 114 6.63 8.40 7.24
C ARG A 114 6.85 7.57 5.97
N PHE A 115 6.39 8.07 4.84
CA PHE A 115 6.60 7.38 3.55
C PHE A 115 8.08 7.35 3.17
N LYS A 116 8.85 8.45 3.38
CA LYS A 116 10.30 8.47 3.18
C LYS A 116 10.99 7.41 4.04
N ALA A 117 10.71 7.39 5.34
CA ALA A 117 11.27 6.39 6.26
C ALA A 117 10.91 4.94 5.85
N ALA A 118 9.71 4.72 5.32
CA ALA A 118 9.29 3.42 4.83
C ALA A 118 10.03 3.01 3.54
N VAL A 119 10.31 3.95 2.65
CA VAL A 119 11.12 3.72 1.43
C VAL A 119 12.55 3.35 1.81
N ASP A 120 13.17 4.07 2.76
CA ASP A 120 14.53 3.79 3.22
C ASP A 120 14.62 2.40 3.87
N ARG A 121 13.63 2.03 4.70
CA ARG A 121 13.55 0.70 5.31
C ARG A 121 13.36 -0.41 4.27
N ALA A 122 12.44 -0.23 3.34
CA ALA A 122 12.20 -1.20 2.28
C ALA A 122 13.42 -1.36 1.34
N GLN A 123 14.22 -0.30 1.17
CA GLN A 123 15.48 -0.38 0.44
C GLN A 123 16.51 -1.23 1.19
N ALA A 124 16.58 -1.12 2.53
CA ALA A 124 17.47 -1.95 3.34
C ALA A 124 17.06 -3.43 3.25
N ASP A 125 15.75 -3.73 3.46
CA ASP A 125 15.22 -5.09 3.34
C ASP A 125 15.46 -5.69 1.94
N LEU A 126 15.32 -4.88 0.86
CA LEU A 126 15.65 -5.31 -0.51
C LEU A 126 17.14 -5.62 -0.68
N ASN A 127 18.02 -4.80 -0.10
CA ASN A 127 19.46 -5.04 -0.18
C ASN A 127 19.84 -6.33 0.53
N ASP A 128 19.24 -6.62 1.70
CA ASP A 128 19.45 -7.88 2.43
C ASP A 128 18.96 -9.07 1.62
N ALA A 129 17.77 -9.00 1.03
CA ALA A 129 17.26 -10.03 0.14
C ALA A 129 18.18 -10.26 -1.07
N LYS A 130 18.66 -9.19 -1.73
CA LYS A 130 19.59 -9.26 -2.87
C LYS A 130 20.92 -9.90 -2.46
N ALA A 131 21.43 -9.60 -1.29
CA ALA A 131 22.66 -10.23 -0.77
C ALA A 131 22.48 -11.74 -0.60
N VAL A 132 21.36 -12.18 0.00
CA VAL A 132 21.03 -13.61 0.14
C VAL A 132 20.88 -14.30 -1.21
N LEU A 133 20.17 -13.67 -2.17
CA LEU A 133 19.97 -14.21 -3.52
C LEU A 133 21.27 -14.24 -4.34
N THR A 134 22.19 -13.32 -4.12
CA THR A 134 23.51 -13.28 -4.79
C THR A 134 24.43 -14.40 -4.29
N ILE A 135 24.42 -14.66 -2.97
CA ILE A 135 25.16 -15.79 -2.38
C ILE A 135 24.60 -17.12 -2.84
N HIS A 136 23.30 -17.19 -3.11
CA HIS A 136 22.52 -18.33 -3.60
C HIS A 136 22.90 -19.69 -2.97
N ALA A 137 23.18 -19.68 -1.66
CA ALA A 137 23.59 -20.88 -0.93
C ALA A 137 22.59 -22.03 -1.14
N GLY A 138 23.12 -23.20 -1.57
CA GLY A 138 22.32 -24.38 -1.88
C GLY A 138 21.83 -24.49 -3.33
N PHE A 139 22.20 -23.50 -4.17
CA PHE A 139 21.99 -23.52 -5.62
C PHE A 139 23.32 -23.41 -6.37
N ASP A 140 23.37 -23.89 -7.59
CA ASP A 140 24.45 -23.59 -8.54
C ASP A 140 24.17 -22.31 -9.35
N ASP A 141 25.11 -21.91 -10.20
CA ASP A 141 25.00 -20.71 -11.04
C ASP A 141 23.81 -20.77 -12.03
N ASN A 142 23.28 -21.97 -12.31
CA ASN A 142 22.10 -22.18 -13.14
C ASN A 142 20.79 -22.24 -12.32
N GLY A 143 20.88 -22.04 -11.01
CA GLY A 143 19.74 -22.09 -10.09
C GLY A 143 19.26 -23.51 -9.77
N ASN A 144 20.05 -24.56 -10.08
CA ASN A 144 19.69 -25.91 -9.70
C ASN A 144 20.08 -26.17 -8.24
N VAL A 145 19.27 -26.97 -7.56
CA VAL A 145 19.47 -27.27 -6.13
C VAL A 145 20.64 -28.22 -5.95
N THR A 146 21.70 -27.78 -5.28
CA THR A 146 22.86 -28.57 -4.88
C THR A 146 22.78 -29.05 -3.43
N ASN A 147 22.21 -28.22 -2.55
CA ASN A 147 21.93 -28.52 -1.16
C ASN A 147 20.52 -28.08 -0.78
N PRO A 148 19.56 -29.00 -0.64
CA PRO A 148 18.15 -28.61 -0.43
C PRO A 148 17.87 -27.93 0.91
N ALA A 149 18.68 -28.18 1.94
CA ALA A 149 18.52 -27.51 3.23
C ALA A 149 18.95 -26.04 3.13
N GLN A 150 20.11 -25.77 2.54
CA GLN A 150 20.60 -24.41 2.30
C GLN A 150 19.70 -23.67 1.31
N ALA A 151 19.30 -24.30 0.20
CA ALA A 151 18.40 -23.73 -0.78
C ALA A 151 17.07 -23.28 -0.17
N ARG A 152 16.50 -24.07 0.74
CA ARG A 152 15.29 -23.70 1.47
C ARG A 152 15.51 -22.47 2.34
N ASN A 153 16.60 -22.42 3.10
CA ASN A 153 16.93 -21.28 3.95
C ASN A 153 17.14 -19.99 3.12
N THR A 154 17.83 -20.09 1.98
CA THR A 154 18.02 -18.98 1.04
C THR A 154 16.69 -18.41 0.56
N VAL A 155 15.81 -19.27 0.05
CA VAL A 155 14.49 -18.83 -0.46
C VAL A 155 13.60 -18.28 0.67
N GLN A 156 13.64 -18.91 1.85
CA GLN A 156 12.84 -18.44 2.98
C GLN A 156 13.31 -17.06 3.43
N LYS A 157 14.61 -16.88 3.66
CA LYS A 157 15.14 -15.60 4.13
C LYS A 157 14.92 -14.47 3.13
N ALA A 158 15.23 -14.68 1.85
CA ALA A 158 14.97 -13.69 0.83
C ALA A 158 13.47 -13.35 0.72
N GLY A 159 12.60 -14.36 0.81
CA GLY A 159 11.15 -14.17 0.78
C GLY A 159 10.60 -13.41 1.98
N GLU A 160 11.17 -13.58 3.18
CA GLU A 160 10.83 -12.82 4.38
C GLU A 160 11.21 -11.35 4.21
N ASP A 161 12.47 -11.06 3.84
CA ASP A 161 12.97 -9.69 3.64
C ASP A 161 12.15 -8.96 2.55
N LEU A 162 11.88 -9.60 1.42
CA LEU A 162 11.05 -9.02 0.34
C LEU A 162 9.59 -8.78 0.75
N LYS A 163 9.02 -9.68 1.54
CA LYS A 163 7.67 -9.53 2.06
C LYS A 163 7.58 -8.33 3.01
N ASP A 164 8.55 -8.17 3.91
CA ASP A 164 8.57 -7.07 4.88
C ASP A 164 8.74 -5.73 4.17
N ALA A 165 9.61 -5.65 3.16
CA ALA A 165 9.75 -4.47 2.30
C ALA A 165 8.42 -4.09 1.61
N VAL A 166 7.72 -5.06 1.01
CA VAL A 166 6.44 -4.83 0.32
C VAL A 166 5.35 -4.37 1.30
N GLN A 167 5.28 -4.97 2.49
CA GLN A 167 4.28 -4.61 3.50
C GLN A 167 4.52 -3.20 4.04
N THR A 168 5.77 -2.85 4.34
CA THR A 168 6.19 -1.52 4.80
C THR A 168 5.80 -0.44 3.80
N LEU A 169 6.13 -0.63 2.51
CA LEU A 169 5.75 0.30 1.45
C LEU A 169 4.24 0.42 1.26
N ARG A 170 3.51 -0.69 1.36
CA ARG A 170 2.05 -0.71 1.18
C ARG A 170 1.35 0.12 2.26
N GLY A 171 1.72 -0.08 3.53
CA GLY A 171 1.13 0.66 4.64
C GLY A 171 1.36 2.16 4.50
N ALA A 172 2.62 2.56 4.30
CA ALA A 172 2.98 3.96 4.14
C ALA A 172 2.34 4.63 2.90
N SER A 173 2.17 3.87 1.81
CA SER A 173 1.49 4.36 0.60
C SER A 173 0.00 4.63 0.85
N GLN A 174 -0.67 3.81 1.65
CA GLN A 174 -2.07 4.01 2.04
C GLN A 174 -2.22 5.27 2.90
N ASP A 175 -1.33 5.46 3.89
CA ASP A 175 -1.32 6.65 4.74
C ASP A 175 -1.12 7.92 3.92
N LEU A 176 -0.14 7.91 3.00
CA LEU A 176 0.13 9.05 2.13
C LEU A 176 -1.08 9.39 1.24
N ARG A 177 -1.73 8.37 0.70
CA ARG A 177 -2.93 8.54 -0.11
C ARG A 177 -4.07 9.17 0.67
N THR A 178 -4.34 8.69 1.90
CA THR A 178 -5.39 9.24 2.76
C THR A 178 -5.12 10.70 3.12
N ALA A 179 -3.87 11.02 3.45
CA ALA A 179 -3.48 12.40 3.73
C ALA A 179 -3.63 13.32 2.51
N PHE A 180 -3.32 12.82 1.31
CA PHE A 180 -3.49 13.54 0.05
C PHE A 180 -4.96 13.84 -0.27
N GLU A 181 -5.85 12.87 -0.05
CA GLU A 181 -7.30 13.03 -0.23
C GLU A 181 -7.86 14.13 0.69
N GLY A 182 -7.33 14.23 1.92
CA GLY A 182 -7.67 15.32 2.86
C GLY A 182 -7.32 16.71 2.33
N VAL A 183 -6.11 16.89 1.80
CA VAL A 183 -5.69 18.18 1.20
C VAL A 183 -6.51 18.50 -0.05
N ARG A 184 -6.79 17.50 -0.88
CA ARG A 184 -7.61 17.68 -2.08
C ARG A 184 -9.01 18.18 -1.76
N SER A 185 -9.64 17.66 -0.71
CA SER A 185 -10.96 18.09 -0.26
C SER A 185 -10.95 19.57 0.17
N GLN A 186 -9.91 20.01 0.89
CA GLN A 186 -9.74 21.42 1.28
C GLN A 186 -9.63 22.34 0.05
N VAL A 187 -8.81 21.95 -0.92
CA VAL A 187 -8.66 22.74 -2.18
C VAL A 187 -9.96 22.84 -2.96
N GLN A 188 -10.76 21.78 -2.98
CA GLN A 188 -12.07 21.81 -3.64
C GLN A 188 -13.07 22.71 -2.90
N GLY A 189 -13.06 22.71 -1.56
CA GLY A 189 -13.88 23.60 -0.74
C GLY A 189 -13.59 25.08 -1.00
N LEU A 190 -12.32 25.44 -1.13
CA LEU A 190 -11.92 26.82 -1.46
C LEU A 190 -12.40 27.27 -2.84
N LYS A 191 -12.43 26.39 -3.83
CA LYS A 191 -12.96 26.70 -5.17
C LYS A 191 -14.46 26.91 -5.19
N GLY A 192 -15.21 26.20 -4.35
CA GLY A 192 -16.66 26.34 -4.25
C GLY A 192 -17.12 27.67 -3.61
N GLN A 193 -16.33 28.23 -2.69
CA GLN A 193 -16.64 29.49 -2.02
C GLN A 193 -16.35 30.71 -2.89
N GLY A 194 -15.50 30.64 -3.89
CA GLY A 194 -15.16 31.75 -4.78
C GLY A 194 -16.18 32.01 -5.90
N GLN A 195 -17.14 31.12 -6.12
CA GLN A 195 -18.06 31.20 -7.25
C GLN A 195 -19.49 31.58 -6.84
N GLY A 196 -19.78 31.83 -5.53
CA GLY A 196 -21.09 32.17 -5.00
C GLY A 196 -21.33 33.65 -4.70
N GLY A 197 -20.42 34.56 -5.08
CA GLY A 197 -20.43 35.95 -4.66
C GLY A 197 -20.69 37.00 -5.74
N ALA A 198 -21.55 36.73 -6.74
CA ALA A 198 -21.99 37.82 -7.65
C ALA A 198 -23.37 37.46 -8.22
N GLY A 199 -24.44 37.98 -7.58
CA GLY A 199 -25.73 38.01 -8.20
C GLY A 199 -26.89 37.73 -7.25
N GLY A 200 -27.56 38.79 -6.75
CA GLY A 200 -28.88 38.61 -6.20
C GLY A 200 -29.25 39.55 -5.07
N SER A 201 -29.23 40.90 -5.31
CA SER A 201 -30.12 41.81 -4.61
C SER A 201 -31.55 41.49 -5.01
N GLY A 202 -32.27 40.81 -4.15
CA GLY A 202 -33.69 40.52 -4.34
C GLY A 202 -34.41 40.80 -3.02
N SER A 203 -34.95 42.03 -2.91
CA SER A 203 -35.96 42.42 -1.91
C SER A 203 -37.15 41.48 -2.00
N GLY A 204 -37.53 40.85 -0.89
CA GLY A 204 -38.74 40.08 -0.75
C GLY A 204 -39.25 40.10 0.67
N SER A 205 -39.98 41.17 1.03
CA SER A 205 -40.84 41.24 2.20
C SER A 205 -41.93 40.18 2.11
N GLY A 206 -42.05 39.34 3.15
CA GLY A 206 -43.12 38.37 3.28
C GLY A 206 -43.33 37.98 4.75
N SER A 207 -44.22 38.76 5.42
CA SER A 207 -44.82 38.40 6.72
C SER A 207 -45.75 37.20 6.59
N SER A 208 -45.76 36.32 7.59
CA SER A 208 -46.94 35.68 8.23
C SER A 208 -46.46 34.54 9.15
N SER A 209 -46.52 34.71 10.44
CA SER A 209 -47.54 34.32 11.41
C SER A 209 -47.89 32.83 11.45
N GLY A 210 -47.66 32.26 12.63
CA GLY A 210 -48.58 31.30 13.22
C GLY A 210 -48.09 29.87 13.30
N GLY A 211 -48.12 29.33 14.54
CA GLY A 211 -48.19 27.88 14.74
C GLY A 211 -47.54 27.37 16.03
N SER A 212 -48.22 27.66 17.17
CA SER A 212 -48.00 26.97 18.43
C SER A 212 -48.31 25.47 18.31
N GLY A 213 -47.46 24.62 18.89
CA GLY A 213 -47.70 23.19 19.04
C GLY A 213 -46.91 22.61 20.19
N SER A 214 -47.58 22.59 21.34
CA SER A 214 -47.20 21.85 22.59
C SER A 214 -47.31 20.34 22.42
N GLY A 215 -46.57 19.63 23.23
CA GLY A 215 -46.80 18.22 23.57
C GLY A 215 -45.53 17.39 23.45
N SER A 216 -45.07 16.66 24.35
CA SER A 216 -45.43 15.98 25.58
C SER A 216 -44.32 15.05 25.94
N GLN A 217 -44.04 15.03 27.18
CA GLN A 217 -43.15 14.11 27.93
C GLN A 217 -43.37 12.62 27.61
N GLY A 218 -42.31 11.82 27.73
CA GLY A 218 -42.33 10.38 27.82
C GLY A 218 -41.06 9.85 28.50
N THR A 219 -41.13 9.75 29.81
CA THR A 219 -40.22 9.02 30.71
C THR A 219 -40.45 7.50 30.65
N SER A 220 -39.44 6.74 31.07
CA SER A 220 -39.40 5.31 31.52
C SER A 220 -38.60 4.40 30.55
N SER A 221 -37.73 3.59 30.96
CA SER A 221 -37.15 2.99 32.18
C SER A 221 -35.82 2.40 31.80
#